data_e7aba178a912163f0279d019ef0777ed
#
_entry.id   e7aba178a912163f0279d019ef0777ed
#
_cell.length_a   1.000
_cell.length_b   1.000
_cell.length_c   1.000
_cell.angle_alpha   90.00
_cell.angle_beta   90.00
_cell.angle_gamma   90.00
#
_symmetry.space_group_name_H-M   'P 1'
#
loop_
_entity.id
_entity.type
_entity.pdbx_description
1 polymer ?
#
loop_
_entity_poly.entity_id
_entity_poly.type
_entity_poly.pdbx_seq_one_letter_code
_entity_poly.pdbx_strand_id
1 'polypeptide(L)'
;VETKKVVSYLPERTYLNDWMNVNQMIRFFADFYEDFESARAYDMLSRLNINPAQRMKTMSKGTKEKVQLILVMSRRARLYLLDEPIGGVDPAARDFILNTIISNYNPEGSVVISTHLISDVEKILDDVVFINGGNIVLCDSVDNIRAQQDKSVDMLFREVFRC
;
A
#
# COMPACT_ATOMS: atom_id res chain seq x y z
N VAL A 1 20.52 5.69 6.49
CA VAL A 1 20.60 5.53 5.03
C VAL A 1 20.31 4.09 4.62
N GLU A 2 20.88 3.08 5.29
CA GLU A 2 20.70 1.66 4.93
C GLU A 2 19.21 1.21 4.99
N THR A 3 18.44 1.66 5.99
CA THR A 3 17.01 1.33 6.11
C THR A 3 16.21 1.75 4.87
N LYS A 4 16.55 2.89 4.27
CA LYS A 4 15.84 3.38 3.07
C LYS A 4 16.07 2.52 1.83
N LYS A 5 17.14 1.72 1.79
CA LYS A 5 17.43 0.80 0.70
C LYS A 5 16.49 -0.40 0.69
N VAL A 6 16.00 -0.80 1.85
CA VAL A 6 15.21 -2.03 2.03
C VAL A 6 13.73 -1.78 2.29
N VAL A 7 13.35 -0.52 2.60
CA VAL A 7 11.96 -0.14 2.90
C VAL A 7 11.37 0.66 1.76
N SER A 8 10.18 0.26 1.30
CA SER A 8 9.32 1.05 0.43
C SER A 8 8.14 1.58 1.24
N TYR A 9 7.90 2.88 1.23
CA TYR A 9 6.92 3.54 2.09
C TYR A 9 5.87 4.29 1.28
N LEU A 10 4.61 4.00 1.55
CA LEU A 10 3.45 4.72 1.05
C LEU A 10 2.83 5.50 2.21
N PRO A 11 2.98 6.82 2.31
CA PRO A 11 2.28 7.62 3.33
C PRO A 11 0.82 7.86 2.91
N GLU A 12 -0.05 8.11 3.88
CA GLU A 12 -1.45 8.47 3.69
C GLU A 12 -1.65 9.65 2.72
N ARG A 13 -0.74 10.64 2.77
CA ARG A 13 -0.81 11.82 1.92
C ARG A 13 0.16 11.74 0.76
N THR A 14 -0.28 12.22 -0.41
CA THR A 14 0.58 12.33 -1.59
C THR A 14 1.71 13.32 -1.35
N TYR A 15 2.96 12.89 -1.57
CA TYR A 15 4.17 13.71 -1.44
C TYR A 15 4.85 13.99 -2.79
N LEU A 16 4.23 13.58 -3.90
CA LEU A 16 4.81 13.69 -5.23
C LEU A 16 4.87 15.15 -5.70
N ASN A 17 5.97 15.50 -6.39
CA ASN A 17 6.16 16.85 -6.89
C ASN A 17 5.21 17.18 -8.05
N ASP A 18 4.36 18.18 -7.87
CA ASP A 18 3.32 18.58 -8.83
C ASP A 18 3.88 19.11 -10.18
N TRP A 19 5.10 19.63 -10.20
CA TRP A 19 5.74 20.15 -11.42
C TRP A 19 6.33 19.06 -12.33
N MET A 20 6.55 17.85 -11.81
CA MET A 20 7.05 16.71 -12.58
C MET A 20 5.92 16.01 -13.33
N ASN A 21 6.25 15.35 -14.45
CA ASN A 21 5.41 14.34 -15.07
C ASN A 21 5.79 12.94 -14.56
N VAL A 22 4.98 11.93 -14.87
CA VAL A 22 5.21 10.57 -14.36
C VAL A 22 6.52 9.96 -14.87
N ASN A 23 6.93 10.24 -16.13
CA ASN A 23 8.23 9.79 -16.64
C ASN A 23 9.40 10.35 -15.82
N GLN A 24 9.32 11.61 -15.44
CA GLN A 24 10.35 12.25 -14.61
C GLN A 24 10.38 11.65 -13.21
N MET A 25 9.20 11.33 -12.64
CA MET A 25 9.11 10.62 -11.35
C MET A 25 9.73 9.22 -11.41
N ILE A 26 9.43 8.45 -12.45
CA ILE A 26 10.01 7.11 -12.66
C ILE A 26 11.54 7.19 -12.75
N ARG A 27 12.07 8.15 -13.52
CA ARG A 27 13.53 8.35 -13.62
C ARG A 27 14.12 8.72 -12.26
N PHE A 28 13.48 9.66 -11.54
CA PHE A 28 13.94 10.07 -10.22
C PHE A 28 13.99 8.88 -9.23
N PHE A 29 12.98 8.01 -9.24
CA PHE A 29 12.97 6.81 -8.41
C PHE A 29 14.04 5.81 -8.83
N ALA A 30 14.24 5.60 -10.13
CA ALA A 30 15.27 4.72 -10.67
C ALA A 30 16.70 5.21 -10.36
N ASP A 31 16.91 6.52 -10.37
CA ASP A 31 18.21 7.11 -10.02
C ASP A 31 18.49 7.02 -8.50
N PHE A 32 17.42 7.00 -7.67
CA PHE A 32 17.54 7.04 -6.22
C PHE A 32 17.53 5.65 -5.56
N TYR A 33 16.81 4.70 -6.14
CA TYR A 33 16.62 3.35 -5.60
C TYR A 33 17.15 2.30 -6.60
N GLU A 34 18.20 1.59 -6.23
CA GLU A 34 18.80 0.52 -7.04
C GLU A 34 17.83 -0.64 -7.33
N ASP A 35 16.87 -0.86 -6.42
CA ASP A 35 15.85 -1.91 -6.50
C ASP A 35 14.57 -1.49 -7.24
N PHE A 36 14.57 -0.32 -7.90
CA PHE A 36 13.40 0.18 -8.63
C PHE A 36 13.30 -0.40 -10.04
N GLU A 37 12.18 -1.02 -10.35
CA GLU A 37 11.90 -1.65 -11.65
C GLU A 37 11.04 -0.75 -12.54
N SER A 38 11.67 0.09 -13.37
CA SER A 38 10.97 1.00 -14.28
C SER A 38 9.99 0.29 -15.22
N ALA A 39 10.34 -0.91 -15.73
CA ALA A 39 9.47 -1.68 -16.61
C ALA A 39 8.14 -2.06 -15.91
N ARG A 40 8.19 -2.44 -14.62
CA ARG A 40 7.01 -2.72 -13.80
C ARG A 40 6.13 -1.48 -13.62
N ALA A 41 6.74 -0.32 -13.38
CA ALA A 41 6.01 0.94 -13.27
C ALA A 41 5.24 1.25 -14.56
N TYR A 42 5.88 1.13 -15.70
CA TYR A 42 5.22 1.37 -17.00
C TYR A 42 4.12 0.35 -17.32
N ASP A 43 4.29 -0.92 -16.97
CA ASP A 43 3.25 -1.94 -17.13
C ASP A 43 2.00 -1.58 -16.30
N MET A 44 2.17 -1.24 -15.02
CA MET A 44 1.05 -0.83 -14.16
C MET A 44 0.36 0.45 -14.66
N LEU A 45 1.13 1.45 -15.14
CA LEU A 45 0.56 2.67 -15.73
C LEU A 45 -0.28 2.35 -16.97
N SER A 46 0.22 1.46 -17.83
CA SER A 46 -0.48 1.03 -19.06
C SER A 46 -1.81 0.36 -18.74
N ARG A 47 -1.85 -0.55 -17.75
CA ARG A 47 -3.08 -1.23 -17.31
C ARG A 47 -4.13 -0.26 -16.78
N LEU A 48 -3.70 0.89 -16.25
CA LEU A 48 -4.58 1.95 -15.73
C LEU A 48 -4.90 3.04 -16.74
N ASN A 49 -4.39 2.96 -17.96
CA ASN A 49 -4.49 4.02 -18.96
C ASN A 49 -3.99 5.39 -18.45
N ILE A 50 -2.95 5.39 -17.60
CA ILE A 50 -2.31 6.62 -17.12
C ILE A 50 -1.20 7.00 -18.09
N ASN A 51 -1.32 8.21 -18.68
CA ASN A 51 -0.32 8.73 -19.61
C ASN A 51 0.95 9.15 -18.85
N PRO A 52 2.12 8.53 -19.09
CA PRO A 52 3.35 8.87 -18.39
C PRO A 52 3.87 10.29 -18.67
N ALA A 53 3.46 10.91 -19.78
CA ALA A 53 3.83 12.28 -20.11
C ALA A 53 2.99 13.34 -19.36
N GLN A 54 1.88 12.93 -18.72
CA GLN A 54 1.00 13.84 -17.99
C GLN A 54 1.69 14.38 -16.73
N ARG A 55 1.54 15.69 -16.50
CA ARG A 55 2.07 16.35 -15.30
C ARG A 55 1.20 16.04 -14.09
N MET A 56 1.85 15.79 -12.94
CA MET A 56 1.16 15.52 -11.68
C MET A 56 0.14 16.59 -11.31
N LYS A 57 0.47 17.87 -11.54
CA LYS A 57 -0.44 19.01 -11.27
C LYS A 57 -1.80 18.90 -11.96
N THR A 58 -1.86 18.25 -13.13
CA THR A 58 -3.10 18.14 -13.93
C THR A 58 -3.91 16.89 -13.64
N MET A 59 -3.43 16.04 -12.74
CA MET A 59 -4.10 14.78 -12.36
C MET A 59 -5.12 15.01 -11.24
N SER A 60 -6.18 14.20 -11.25
CA SER A 60 -7.09 14.10 -10.11
C SER A 60 -6.35 13.56 -8.88
N LYS A 61 -6.88 13.78 -7.68
CA LYS A 61 -6.35 13.23 -6.44
C LYS A 61 -6.19 11.71 -6.53
N GLY A 62 -7.23 10.99 -6.93
CA GLY A 62 -7.18 9.52 -7.06
C GLY A 62 -6.17 9.03 -8.10
N THR A 63 -5.93 9.77 -9.19
CA THR A 63 -4.89 9.42 -10.16
C THR A 63 -3.49 9.61 -9.56
N LYS A 64 -3.26 10.68 -8.79
CA LYS A 64 -1.99 10.89 -8.09
C LYS A 64 -1.71 9.78 -7.08
N GLU A 65 -2.71 9.36 -6.32
CA GLU A 65 -2.62 8.25 -5.36
C GLU A 65 -2.24 6.93 -6.06
N LYS A 66 -2.87 6.62 -7.20
CA LYS A 66 -2.52 5.47 -8.03
C LYS A 66 -1.07 5.54 -8.52
N VAL A 67 -0.61 6.70 -9.01
CA VAL A 67 0.78 6.88 -9.45
C VAL A 67 1.74 6.68 -8.26
N GLN A 68 1.43 7.21 -7.09
CA GLN A 68 2.24 7.03 -5.89
C GLN A 68 2.35 5.56 -5.49
N LEU A 69 1.22 4.84 -5.48
CA LEU A 69 1.20 3.40 -5.22
C LEU A 69 2.07 2.63 -6.23
N ILE A 70 1.93 2.94 -7.54
CA ILE A 70 2.74 2.33 -8.59
C ILE A 70 4.23 2.52 -8.33
N LEU A 71 4.67 3.73 -7.99
CA LEU A 71 6.07 4.01 -7.69
C LEU A 71 6.58 3.20 -6.48
N VAL A 72 5.78 3.11 -5.42
CA VAL A 72 6.11 2.33 -4.22
C VAL A 72 6.20 0.83 -4.53
N MET A 73 5.22 0.29 -5.27
CA MET A 73 5.15 -1.15 -5.61
C MET A 73 6.10 -1.55 -6.74
N SER A 74 6.72 -0.59 -7.43
CA SER A 74 7.75 -0.85 -8.44
C SER A 74 9.14 -1.05 -7.87
N ARG A 75 9.32 -0.96 -6.56
CA ARG A 75 10.54 -1.36 -5.87
C ARG A 75 10.52 -2.84 -5.51
N ARG A 76 11.68 -3.49 -5.48
CA ARG A 76 11.86 -4.83 -4.92
C ARG A 76 12.32 -4.73 -3.45
N ALA A 77 11.54 -4.02 -2.66
CA ALA A 77 11.83 -3.80 -1.26
C ALA A 77 11.71 -5.09 -0.44
N ARG A 78 12.41 -5.15 0.71
CA ARG A 78 12.25 -6.22 1.69
C ARG A 78 11.12 -5.95 2.67
N LEU A 79 10.72 -4.69 2.80
CA LEU A 79 9.60 -4.28 3.64
C LEU A 79 8.82 -3.16 2.93
N TYR A 80 7.53 -3.37 2.76
CA TYR A 80 6.59 -2.35 2.32
C TYR A 80 5.79 -1.88 3.53
N LEU A 81 5.82 -0.57 3.80
CA LEU A 81 5.01 0.08 4.82
C LEU A 81 3.96 0.92 4.10
N LEU A 82 2.69 0.54 4.20
CA LEU A 82 1.58 1.16 3.49
C LEU A 82 0.61 1.76 4.51
N ASP A 83 0.59 3.09 4.57
CA ASP A 83 -0.21 3.84 5.52
C ASP A 83 -1.53 4.26 4.88
N GLU A 84 -2.65 3.70 5.36
CA GLU A 84 -4.01 3.89 4.85
C GLU A 84 -4.11 3.79 3.30
N PRO A 85 -3.59 2.74 2.66
CA PRO A 85 -3.50 2.66 1.20
C PRO A 85 -4.85 2.71 0.48
N ILE A 86 -5.95 2.38 1.18
CA ILE A 86 -7.32 2.39 0.67
C ILE A 86 -8.20 3.44 1.37
N GLY A 87 -7.61 4.27 2.25
CA GLY A 87 -8.30 5.33 2.97
C GLY A 87 -8.83 6.41 2.01
N GLY A 88 -10.09 6.79 2.17
CA GLY A 88 -10.71 7.83 1.33
C GLY A 88 -10.88 7.48 -0.15
N VAL A 89 -10.66 6.22 -0.53
CA VAL A 89 -10.83 5.71 -1.91
C VAL A 89 -12.24 5.14 -2.07
N ASP A 90 -12.82 5.31 -3.25
CA ASP A 90 -14.11 4.70 -3.55
C ASP A 90 -14.04 3.15 -3.54
N PRO A 91 -15.12 2.44 -3.15
CA PRO A 91 -15.10 0.99 -3.01
C PRO A 91 -14.62 0.23 -4.26
N ALA A 92 -14.96 0.70 -5.46
CA ALA A 92 -14.56 0.03 -6.71
C ALA A 92 -13.04 0.13 -6.96
N ALA A 93 -12.41 1.23 -6.50
CA ALA A 93 -10.97 1.40 -6.64
C ALA A 93 -10.17 0.67 -5.54
N ARG A 94 -10.78 0.29 -4.40
CA ARG A 94 -10.11 -0.45 -3.32
C ARG A 94 -9.61 -1.81 -3.76
N ASP A 95 -10.46 -2.60 -4.43
CA ASP A 95 -10.09 -3.91 -4.96
C ASP A 95 -8.90 -3.81 -5.93
N PHE A 96 -8.88 -2.77 -6.75
CA PHE A 96 -7.75 -2.53 -7.63
C PHE A 96 -6.45 -2.26 -6.85
N ILE A 97 -6.50 -1.42 -5.81
CA ILE A 97 -5.33 -1.10 -4.98
C ILE A 97 -4.81 -2.36 -4.28
N LEU A 98 -5.69 -3.13 -3.64
CA LEU A 98 -5.33 -4.36 -2.95
C LEU A 98 -4.74 -5.41 -3.90
N ASN A 99 -5.35 -5.60 -5.07
CA ASN A 99 -4.81 -6.48 -6.10
C ASN A 99 -3.44 -6.00 -6.61
N THR A 100 -3.24 -4.69 -6.75
CA THR A 100 -1.94 -4.12 -7.13
C THR A 100 -0.88 -4.43 -6.07
N ILE A 101 -1.20 -4.29 -4.79
CA ILE A 101 -0.29 -4.61 -3.68
C ILE A 101 0.09 -6.09 -3.72
N ILE A 102 -0.90 -7.00 -3.72
CA ILE A 102 -0.67 -8.45 -3.65
C ILE A 102 0.09 -8.98 -4.87
N SER A 103 -0.21 -8.45 -6.06
CA SER A 103 0.40 -8.94 -7.31
C SER A 103 1.79 -8.38 -7.57
N ASN A 104 2.22 -7.35 -6.83
CA ASN A 104 3.45 -6.63 -7.16
C ASN A 104 4.46 -6.48 -6.00
N TYR A 105 4.18 -6.97 -4.80
CA TYR A 105 5.20 -6.97 -3.75
C TYR A 105 6.29 -8.02 -4.05
N ASN A 106 7.47 -7.84 -3.45
CA ASN A 106 8.55 -8.82 -3.54
C ASN A 106 8.17 -10.06 -2.71
N PRO A 107 8.11 -11.27 -3.31
CA PRO A 107 7.74 -12.49 -2.56
C PRO A 107 8.67 -12.82 -1.38
N GLU A 108 9.91 -12.31 -1.38
CA GLU A 108 10.86 -12.44 -0.27
C GLU A 108 10.74 -11.29 0.75
N GLY A 109 9.81 -10.37 0.52
CA GLY A 109 9.56 -9.21 1.37
C GLY A 109 8.30 -9.38 2.21
N SER A 110 8.11 -8.44 3.13
CA SER A 110 6.91 -8.33 3.96
C SER A 110 6.13 -7.07 3.61
N VAL A 111 4.81 -7.14 3.74
CA VAL A 111 3.92 -5.98 3.58
C VAL A 111 3.23 -5.71 4.91
N VAL A 112 3.35 -4.48 5.41
CA VAL A 112 2.63 -3.99 6.59
C VAL A 112 1.66 -2.91 6.14
N ILE A 113 0.39 -3.09 6.43
CA ILE A 113 -0.69 -2.16 6.09
C ILE A 113 -1.27 -1.62 7.40
N SER A 114 -1.23 -0.31 7.59
CA SER A 114 -2.02 0.37 8.62
C SER A 114 -3.37 0.77 8.03
N THR A 115 -4.47 0.39 8.65
CA THR A 115 -5.81 0.77 8.19
C THR A 115 -6.86 0.57 9.27
N HIS A 116 -7.94 1.33 9.17
CA HIS A 116 -9.17 1.13 9.94
C HIS A 116 -10.27 0.40 9.13
N LEU A 117 -10.02 0.13 7.85
CA LEU A 117 -10.97 -0.55 6.93
C LEU A 117 -10.72 -2.06 6.90
N ILE A 118 -10.89 -2.71 8.05
CA ILE A 118 -10.49 -4.10 8.28
C ILE A 118 -11.23 -5.07 7.37
N SER A 119 -12.55 -4.90 7.20
CA SER A 119 -13.38 -5.75 6.34
C SER A 119 -12.89 -5.84 4.89
N ASP A 120 -12.24 -4.78 4.38
CA ASP A 120 -11.74 -4.75 3.02
C ASP A 120 -10.41 -5.51 2.87
N VAL A 121 -9.54 -5.45 3.92
CA VAL A 121 -8.19 -6.05 3.87
C VAL A 121 -8.10 -7.44 4.48
N GLU A 122 -9.05 -7.85 5.32
CA GLU A 122 -8.99 -9.11 6.07
C GLU A 122 -8.71 -10.35 5.21
N LYS A 123 -9.13 -10.32 3.94
CA LYS A 123 -8.99 -11.44 3.00
C LYS A 123 -7.55 -11.70 2.56
N ILE A 124 -6.68 -10.71 2.75
CA ILE A 124 -5.30 -10.73 2.25
C ILE A 124 -4.26 -10.71 3.36
N LEU A 125 -4.70 -10.72 4.62
CA LEU A 125 -3.81 -10.66 5.77
C LEU A 125 -3.45 -12.05 6.26
N ASP A 126 -2.17 -12.25 6.60
CA ASP A 126 -1.67 -13.42 7.32
C ASP A 126 -1.77 -13.18 8.83
N ASP A 127 -1.29 -12.03 9.29
CA ASP A 127 -1.23 -11.65 10.71
C ASP A 127 -1.86 -10.28 10.94
N VAL A 128 -2.31 -10.04 12.16
CA VAL A 128 -2.86 -8.75 12.59
C VAL A 128 -2.27 -8.29 13.91
N VAL A 129 -2.12 -6.98 14.04
CA VAL A 129 -1.69 -6.32 15.27
C VAL A 129 -2.69 -5.20 15.59
N PHE A 130 -3.37 -5.29 16.72
CA PHE A 130 -4.24 -4.22 17.21
C PHE A 130 -3.45 -3.32 18.16
N ILE A 131 -3.49 -2.02 17.89
CA ILE A 131 -2.76 -1.00 18.66
C ILE A 131 -3.77 -0.03 19.27
N ASN A 132 -3.65 0.22 20.58
CA ASN A 132 -4.45 1.21 21.29
C ASN A 132 -3.59 2.01 22.28
N GLY A 133 -3.66 3.34 22.20
CA GLY A 133 -2.89 4.23 23.07
C GLY A 133 -1.38 3.96 23.06
N GLY A 134 -0.83 3.56 21.91
CA GLY A 134 0.60 3.22 21.76
C GLY A 134 1.00 1.84 22.28
N ASN A 135 0.03 1.01 22.72
CA ASN A 135 0.28 -0.35 23.20
C ASN A 135 -0.33 -1.38 22.23
N ILE A 136 0.36 -2.52 22.09
CA ILE A 136 -0.19 -3.69 21.40
C ILE A 136 -1.21 -4.35 22.33
N VAL A 137 -2.46 -4.44 21.89
CA VAL A 137 -3.55 -5.09 22.63
C VAL A 137 -3.88 -6.49 22.12
N LEU A 138 -3.49 -6.78 20.86
CA LEU A 138 -3.58 -8.10 20.25
C LEU A 138 -2.51 -8.23 19.18
N CYS A 139 -1.91 -9.42 19.07
CA CYS A 139 -1.04 -9.81 17.97
C CYS A 139 -1.26 -11.31 17.74
N ASP A 140 -1.87 -11.66 16.60
CA ASP A 140 -2.17 -13.06 16.26
C ASP A 140 -2.33 -13.23 14.73
N SER A 141 -2.29 -14.48 14.27
CA SER A 141 -2.62 -14.78 12.88
C SER A 141 -4.14 -14.75 12.65
N VAL A 142 -4.53 -14.39 11.43
CA VAL A 142 -5.95 -14.39 11.02
C VAL A 142 -6.57 -15.78 11.16
N ASP A 143 -5.80 -16.81 10.81
CA ASP A 143 -6.25 -18.21 10.92
C ASP A 143 -6.49 -18.64 12.38
N ASN A 144 -5.61 -18.23 13.30
CA ASN A 144 -5.80 -18.52 14.73
C ASN A 144 -7.03 -17.81 15.28
N ILE A 145 -7.24 -16.55 14.92
CA ILE A 145 -8.44 -15.80 15.34
C ILE A 145 -9.71 -16.52 14.89
N ARG A 146 -9.76 -16.95 13.63
CA ARG A 146 -10.90 -17.69 13.09
C ARG A 146 -11.10 -19.03 13.77
N ALA A 147 -10.02 -19.79 13.98
CA ALA A 147 -10.10 -21.13 14.57
C ALA A 147 -10.46 -21.14 16.06
N GLN A 148 -9.95 -20.17 16.84
CA GLN A 148 -10.11 -20.15 18.29
C GLN A 148 -11.33 -19.37 18.75
N GLN A 149 -11.74 -18.34 18.02
CA GLN A 149 -12.80 -17.42 18.44
C GLN A 149 -14.05 -17.50 17.57
N ASP A 150 -14.01 -18.24 16.46
CA ASP A 150 -15.10 -18.34 15.46
C ASP A 150 -15.59 -16.96 15.00
N LYS A 151 -14.67 -16.01 14.86
CA LYS A 151 -14.93 -14.61 14.50
C LYS A 151 -14.05 -14.16 13.34
N SER A 152 -14.57 -13.18 12.58
CA SER A 152 -13.73 -12.42 11.66
C SER A 152 -12.84 -11.43 12.43
N VAL A 153 -11.78 -10.98 11.79
CA VAL A 153 -10.90 -9.94 12.37
C VAL A 153 -11.67 -8.63 12.60
N ASP A 154 -12.59 -8.28 11.69
CA ASP A 154 -13.45 -7.10 11.83
C ASP A 154 -14.38 -7.22 13.06
N MET A 155 -14.99 -8.38 13.29
CA MET A 155 -15.82 -8.62 14.48
C MET A 155 -14.99 -8.49 15.77
N LEU A 156 -13.82 -9.09 15.81
CA LEU A 156 -12.93 -9.02 16.96
C LEU A 156 -12.46 -7.59 17.22
N PHE A 157 -12.12 -6.86 16.19
CA PHE A 157 -11.73 -5.45 16.29
C PHE A 157 -12.83 -4.61 16.94
N ARG A 158 -14.08 -4.75 16.47
CA ARG A 158 -15.24 -4.02 17.04
C ARG A 158 -15.48 -4.35 18.51
N GLU A 159 -15.26 -5.59 18.93
CA GLU A 159 -15.38 -5.98 20.32
C GLU A 159 -14.27 -5.38 21.19
N VAL A 160 -13.02 -5.44 20.73
CA VAL A 160 -11.85 -4.94 21.46
C VAL A 160 -11.92 -3.42 21.64
N PHE A 161 -12.34 -2.70 20.60
CA PHE A 161 -12.40 -1.24 20.61
C PHE A 161 -13.78 -0.69 20.96
N ARG A 162 -14.80 -1.54 21.12
CA ARG A 162 -16.18 -1.17 21.43
C ARG A 162 -16.71 -0.01 20.60
N CYS A 163 -16.55 -0.13 19.28
CA CYS A 163 -17.04 0.84 18.30
C CYS A 163 -18.48 0.51 17.91
#